data_147f1a7a52a5731f075b9f00ed80c02f
#
_entry.id   147f1a7a52a5731f075b9f00ed80c02f
#
_cell.length_a   1.000
_cell.length_b   1.000
_cell.length_c   1.000
_cell.angle_alpha   90.00
_cell.angle_beta   90.00
_cell.angle_gamma   90.00
#
_symmetry.space_group_name_H-M   'P 1'
#
loop_
_entity.id
_entity.type
_entity.pdbx_description
1 polymer ?
#
loop_
_entity_poly.entity_id
_entity_poly.type
_entity_poly.pdbx_seq_one_letter_code
_entity_poly.pdbx_strand_id
1 'polypeptide(L)'
;MAKAKDIRLDQMVTVTPATDNQKRAFQDYKNGKNLFLYGAAGTGKTFITLYLALQEALRNETPYDCVYVVRSAVPTREIGFLPGDEEDKTALFQVPYQNMVKFMFEQPNEQAFSILYDRLKNLSLIHI
;
A
#
# COMPACT_ATOMS: atom_id res chain seq x y z
N MET A 1 -2.18 12.97 20.78
CA MET A 1 -2.81 11.80 21.42
C MET A 1 -2.61 10.58 20.53
N ALA A 2 -2.07 9.52 21.08
CA ALA A 2 -1.84 8.31 20.32
C ALA A 2 -3.19 7.68 19.91
N LYS A 3 -3.29 7.24 18.66
CA LYS A 3 -4.49 6.58 18.16
C LYS A 3 -4.42 5.09 18.48
N ALA A 4 -5.52 4.52 18.94
CA ALA A 4 -5.63 3.08 19.08
C ALA A 4 -5.78 2.48 17.68
N LYS A 5 -4.83 1.66 17.27
CA LYS A 5 -4.83 1.01 15.96
C LYS A 5 -4.87 -0.50 16.15
N ASP A 6 -5.76 -1.15 15.42
CA ASP A 6 -5.87 -2.62 15.46
C ASP A 6 -4.66 -3.29 14.83
N ILE A 7 -4.04 -2.62 13.86
CA ILE A 7 -2.84 -3.10 13.18
C ILE A 7 -1.67 -2.23 13.63
N ARG A 8 -0.62 -2.88 14.12
CA ARG A 8 0.55 -2.20 14.65
C ARG A 8 1.71 -2.23 13.67
N LEU A 9 2.57 -1.21 13.78
CA LEU A 9 3.77 -1.10 12.94
C LEU A 9 4.69 -2.32 13.08
N ASP A 10 4.81 -2.90 14.28
CA ASP A 10 5.67 -4.04 14.52
C ASP A 10 5.21 -5.32 13.82
N GLN A 11 4.00 -5.34 13.28
CA GLN A 11 3.50 -6.43 12.46
C GLN A 11 4.00 -6.39 11.02
N MET A 12 4.56 -5.26 10.59
CA MET A 12 5.12 -5.12 9.25
C MET A 12 6.54 -5.67 9.19
N VAL A 13 6.87 -6.35 8.08
CA VAL A 13 8.25 -6.75 7.83
C VAL A 13 9.11 -5.50 7.61
N THR A 14 10.41 -5.60 7.93
CA THR A 14 11.34 -4.53 7.65
C THR A 14 11.84 -4.69 6.22
N VAL A 15 11.61 -3.66 5.39
CA VAL A 15 12.08 -3.64 4.01
C VAL A 15 13.26 -2.71 3.91
N THR A 16 14.38 -3.22 3.39
CA THR A 16 15.57 -2.41 3.14
C THR A 16 15.65 -2.08 1.65
N PRO A 17 16.02 -0.83 1.31
CA PRO A 17 16.17 -0.47 -0.10
C PRO A 17 17.32 -1.23 -0.74
N ALA A 18 17.09 -1.74 -1.96
CA ALA A 18 18.04 -2.58 -2.67
C ALA A 18 18.99 -1.79 -3.56
N THR A 19 18.55 -0.65 -4.08
CA THR A 19 19.34 0.17 -5.00
C THR A 19 19.62 1.54 -4.39
N ASP A 20 20.59 2.27 -4.96
CA ASP A 20 20.92 3.62 -4.49
C ASP A 20 19.75 4.59 -4.67
N ASN A 21 19.01 4.47 -5.78
CA ASN A 21 17.85 5.30 -6.01
C ASN A 21 16.72 5.02 -5.01
N GLN A 22 16.54 3.76 -4.64
CA GLN A 22 15.58 3.38 -3.60
C GLN A 22 16.01 3.93 -2.24
N LYS A 23 17.30 3.85 -1.91
CA LYS A 23 17.84 4.43 -0.67
C LYS A 23 17.56 5.93 -0.60
N ARG A 24 17.75 6.62 -1.72
CA ARG A 24 17.48 8.05 -1.81
C ARG A 24 16.00 8.36 -1.58
N ALA A 25 15.11 7.56 -2.15
CA ALA A 25 13.67 7.73 -1.94
C ALA A 25 13.30 7.58 -0.47
N PHE A 26 13.82 6.54 0.19
CA PHE A 26 13.59 6.31 1.62
C PHE A 26 14.07 7.50 2.45
N GLN A 27 15.26 7.99 2.15
CA GLN A 27 15.86 9.09 2.90
C GLN A 27 15.11 10.41 2.70
N ASP A 28 14.74 10.72 1.46
CA ASP A 28 13.99 11.93 1.15
C ASP A 28 12.62 11.91 1.83
N TYR A 29 11.96 10.78 1.84
CA TYR A 29 10.68 10.63 2.52
C TYR A 29 10.83 10.81 4.04
N LYS A 30 11.87 10.22 4.62
CA LYS A 30 12.18 10.38 6.05
C LYS A 30 12.44 11.84 6.42
N ASN A 31 13.03 12.60 5.50
CA ASN A 31 13.30 14.03 5.68
C ASN A 31 12.07 14.92 5.43
N GLY A 32 10.90 14.34 5.24
CA GLY A 32 9.65 15.08 5.09
C GLY A 32 9.36 15.57 3.69
N LYS A 33 10.06 15.07 2.68
CA LYS A 33 9.84 15.48 1.30
C LYS A 33 8.72 14.69 0.67
N ASN A 34 7.95 15.32 -0.20
CA ASN A 34 7.05 14.63 -1.10
C ASN A 34 7.85 13.94 -2.18
N LEU A 35 7.41 12.76 -2.59
CA LEU A 35 8.13 11.97 -3.58
C LEU A 35 7.39 11.92 -4.91
N PHE A 36 8.15 12.09 -5.98
CA PHE A 36 7.72 11.78 -7.34
C PHE A 36 8.67 10.72 -7.88
N LEU A 37 8.19 9.49 -8.04
CA LEU A 37 9.01 8.37 -8.47
C LEU A 37 8.70 8.03 -9.92
N TYR A 38 9.74 7.98 -10.75
CA TYR A 38 9.62 7.59 -12.15
C TYR A 38 10.72 6.60 -12.51
N GLY A 39 10.48 5.81 -13.52
CA GLY A 39 11.44 4.80 -13.97
C GLY A 39 10.73 3.67 -14.69
N ALA A 40 11.52 2.68 -15.09
CA ALA A 40 11.00 1.52 -15.79
C ALA A 40 10.06 0.70 -14.91
N ALA A 41 9.15 -0.04 -15.53
CA ALA A 41 8.27 -0.95 -14.83
C ALA A 41 9.09 -2.02 -14.11
N GLY A 42 8.61 -2.47 -12.96
CA GLY A 42 9.27 -3.52 -12.20
C GLY A 42 10.42 -3.07 -11.31
N THR A 43 10.62 -1.76 -11.15
CA THR A 43 11.69 -1.22 -10.29
C THR A 43 11.26 -1.00 -8.84
N GLY A 44 10.03 -1.38 -8.49
CA GLY A 44 9.55 -1.31 -7.12
C GLY A 44 8.96 0.02 -6.70
N LYS A 45 8.64 0.91 -7.64
CA LYS A 45 8.10 2.24 -7.33
C LYS A 45 6.83 2.18 -6.48
N THR A 46 5.85 1.42 -6.92
CA THR A 46 4.57 1.32 -6.23
C THR A 46 4.73 0.65 -4.88
N PHE A 47 5.53 -0.41 -4.82
CA PHE A 47 5.80 -1.14 -3.57
C PHE A 47 6.43 -0.23 -2.52
N ILE A 48 7.47 0.51 -2.90
CA ILE A 48 8.18 1.40 -1.98
C ILE A 48 7.25 2.50 -1.49
N THR A 49 6.49 3.10 -2.39
CA THR A 49 5.54 4.17 -2.05
C THR A 49 4.51 3.68 -1.04
N LEU A 50 3.92 2.53 -1.31
CA LEU A 50 2.91 1.95 -0.43
C LEU A 50 3.51 1.57 0.93
N TYR A 51 4.69 0.98 0.92
CA TYR A 51 5.38 0.59 2.15
C TYR A 51 5.66 1.79 3.05
N LEU A 52 6.25 2.85 2.49
CA LEU A 52 6.58 4.05 3.26
C LEU A 52 5.32 4.72 3.80
N ALA A 53 4.27 4.80 3.00
CA ALA A 53 3.03 5.44 3.42
C ALA A 53 2.33 4.64 4.51
N LEU A 54 2.24 3.32 4.39
CA LEU A 54 1.64 2.48 5.41
C LEU A 54 2.45 2.50 6.70
N GLN A 55 3.77 2.46 6.59
CA GLN A 55 4.64 2.54 7.76
C GLN A 55 4.37 3.81 8.56
N GLU A 56 4.23 4.94 7.88
CA GLU A 56 3.93 6.21 8.54
C GLU A 56 2.52 6.24 9.13
N ALA A 57 1.54 5.75 8.38
CA ALA A 57 0.15 5.75 8.85
C ALA A 57 -0.05 4.87 10.08
N LEU A 58 0.75 3.83 10.25
CA LEU A 58 0.67 2.92 11.39
C LEU A 58 1.48 3.38 12.61
N ARG A 59 2.30 4.41 12.45
CA ARG A 59 3.02 4.98 13.59
C ARG A 59 2.07 5.80 14.45
N ASN A 60 2.23 5.69 15.76
CA ASN A 60 1.42 6.45 16.69
C ASN A 60 1.88 7.90 16.85
N GLU A 61 3.15 8.19 16.50
CA GLU A 61 3.77 9.49 16.69
C GLU A 61 3.46 10.49 15.57
N THR A 62 2.87 10.05 14.49
CA THR A 62 2.56 10.92 13.35
C THR A 62 1.09 11.32 13.34
N PRO A 63 0.75 12.47 12.73
CA PRO A 63 -0.64 12.87 12.59
C PRO A 63 -1.40 12.05 11.54
N TYR A 64 -0.68 11.27 10.74
CA TYR A 64 -1.28 10.50 9.64
C TYR A 64 -1.77 9.16 10.14
N ASP A 65 -2.98 8.78 9.75
CA ASP A 65 -3.60 7.54 10.19
C ASP A 65 -4.14 6.70 9.03
N CYS A 66 -4.02 7.21 7.81
CA CYS A 66 -4.70 6.62 6.67
C CYS A 66 -3.90 6.87 5.39
N VAL A 67 -3.92 5.90 4.49
CA VAL A 67 -3.30 6.00 3.16
C VAL A 67 -4.43 5.99 2.12
N TYR A 68 -4.46 7.01 1.28
CA TYR A 68 -5.38 7.06 0.15
C TYR A 68 -4.65 6.66 -1.12
N VAL A 69 -5.09 5.59 -1.76
CA VAL A 69 -4.57 5.15 -3.05
C VAL A 69 -5.48 5.70 -4.14
N VAL A 70 -4.97 6.64 -4.90
CA VAL A 70 -5.72 7.29 -5.97
C VAL A 70 -5.19 6.80 -7.31
N ARG A 71 -6.05 6.21 -8.10
CA ARG A 71 -5.72 5.72 -9.43
C ARG A 71 -6.67 6.29 -10.45
N SER A 72 -6.12 6.60 -11.63
CA SER A 72 -6.97 6.94 -12.75
C SER A 72 -7.79 5.72 -13.16
N ALA A 73 -9.10 5.86 -13.13
CA ALA A 73 -10.02 4.80 -13.53
C ALA A 73 -10.32 4.89 -15.03
N VAL A 74 -9.27 4.99 -15.85
CA VAL A 74 -9.46 4.92 -17.30
C VAL A 74 -9.72 3.46 -17.66
N PRO A 75 -10.93 3.12 -18.14
CA PRO A 75 -11.18 1.74 -18.52
C PRO A 75 -10.26 1.35 -19.65
N THR A 76 -9.42 0.35 -19.42
CA THR A 76 -8.67 -0.26 -20.51
C THR A 76 -9.63 -1.11 -21.32
N ARG A 77 -9.27 -1.33 -22.58
CA ARG A 77 -10.06 -2.18 -23.46
C ARG A 77 -10.30 -3.57 -22.85
N GLU A 78 -9.32 -4.09 -22.17
CA GLU A 78 -9.40 -5.39 -21.52
C GLU A 78 -10.43 -5.41 -20.39
N ILE A 79 -10.40 -4.39 -19.54
CA ILE A 79 -11.32 -4.28 -18.41
C ILE A 79 -12.74 -4.01 -18.88
N GLY A 80 -12.90 -3.24 -19.96
CA GLY A 80 -14.22 -2.95 -20.53
C GLY A 80 -14.95 -4.19 -21.04
N PHE A 81 -14.23 -5.23 -21.42
CA PHE A 81 -14.81 -6.47 -21.93
C PHE A 81 -14.94 -7.58 -20.88
N LEU A 82 -14.45 -7.37 -19.66
CA LEU A 82 -14.59 -8.37 -18.61
C LEU A 82 -16.03 -8.44 -18.12
N PRO A 83 -16.56 -9.65 -17.88
CA PRO A 83 -17.87 -9.78 -17.26
C PRO A 83 -17.82 -9.29 -15.82
N GLY A 84 -18.91 -8.71 -15.35
CA GLY A 84 -19.03 -8.22 -13.99
C GLY A 84 -19.50 -6.77 -13.94
N ASP A 85 -19.87 -6.32 -12.77
CA ASP A 85 -20.28 -4.93 -12.53
C ASP A 85 -19.06 -4.04 -12.26
N GLU A 86 -19.32 -2.75 -12.00
CA GLU A 86 -18.27 -1.80 -11.71
C GLU A 86 -17.45 -2.17 -10.46
N GLU A 87 -18.11 -2.76 -9.48
CA GLU A 87 -17.44 -3.18 -8.24
C GLU A 87 -16.47 -4.33 -8.53
N ASP A 88 -16.89 -5.33 -9.31
CA ASP A 88 -16.02 -6.44 -9.70
C ASP A 88 -14.82 -5.95 -10.52
N LYS A 89 -15.06 -5.03 -11.45
CA LYS A 89 -13.99 -4.46 -12.26
C LYS A 89 -13.01 -3.64 -11.42
N THR A 90 -13.53 -2.89 -10.46
CA THR A 90 -12.69 -2.11 -9.55
C THR A 90 -11.82 -3.01 -8.67
N ALA A 91 -12.35 -4.15 -8.25
CA ALA A 91 -11.60 -5.11 -7.43
C ALA A 91 -10.33 -5.60 -8.13
N LEU A 92 -10.33 -5.72 -9.46
CA LEU A 92 -9.15 -6.14 -10.21
C LEU A 92 -7.99 -5.17 -10.08
N PHE A 93 -8.26 -3.88 -9.91
CA PHE A 93 -7.20 -2.89 -9.70
C PHE A 93 -6.58 -2.98 -8.31
N GLN A 94 -7.26 -3.60 -7.36
CA GLN A 94 -6.77 -3.73 -5.99
C GLN A 94 -5.87 -4.95 -5.80
N VAL A 95 -5.89 -5.92 -6.71
CA VAL A 95 -5.13 -7.16 -6.56
C VAL A 95 -3.62 -6.92 -6.41
N PRO A 96 -2.97 -6.06 -7.21
CA PRO A 96 -1.54 -5.80 -7.01
C PRO A 96 -1.23 -5.24 -5.63
N TYR A 97 -2.07 -4.35 -5.11
CA TYR A 97 -1.90 -3.76 -3.79
C TYR A 97 -2.10 -4.80 -2.70
N GLN A 98 -3.08 -5.67 -2.87
CA GLN A 98 -3.34 -6.76 -1.94
C GLN A 98 -2.14 -7.70 -1.86
N ASN A 99 -1.52 -8.03 -2.98
CA ASN A 99 -0.32 -8.87 -3.01
C ASN A 99 0.87 -8.20 -2.33
N MET A 100 1.03 -6.89 -2.50
CA MET A 100 2.08 -6.14 -1.83
C MET A 100 1.88 -6.13 -0.32
N VAL A 101 0.65 -5.91 0.14
CA VAL A 101 0.31 -5.92 1.56
C VAL A 101 0.55 -7.32 2.14
N LYS A 102 0.25 -8.35 1.40
CA LYS A 102 0.49 -9.73 1.82
C LYS A 102 1.97 -9.98 2.09
N PHE A 103 2.84 -9.42 1.29
CA PHE A 103 4.29 -9.48 1.51
C PHE A 103 4.70 -8.68 2.74
N MET A 104 4.13 -7.49 2.92
CA MET A 104 4.49 -6.59 4.02
C MET A 104 4.06 -7.12 5.39
N PHE A 105 2.96 -7.87 5.45
CA PHE A 105 2.42 -8.41 6.68
C PHE A 105 2.37 -9.93 6.56
N GLU A 106 3.47 -10.59 6.85
CA GLU A 106 3.54 -12.04 6.79
C GLU A 106 2.55 -12.66 7.77
N GLN A 107 1.56 -13.37 7.25
CA GLN A 107 0.56 -14.05 8.05
C GLN A 107 0.66 -15.56 7.85
N PRO A 108 0.27 -16.36 8.86
CA PRO A 108 0.47 -17.80 8.80
C PRO A 108 -0.38 -18.52 7.73
N ASN A 109 -1.50 -17.93 7.32
CA ASN A 109 -2.37 -18.51 6.30
C ASN A 109 -3.23 -17.44 5.62
N GLU A 110 -3.95 -17.84 4.58
CA GLU A 110 -4.80 -16.93 3.81
C GLU A 110 -5.95 -16.35 4.64
N GLN A 111 -6.50 -17.12 5.56
CA GLN A 111 -7.59 -16.66 6.41
C GLN A 111 -7.12 -15.54 7.35
N ALA A 112 -5.97 -15.69 7.96
CA ALA A 112 -5.39 -14.67 8.84
C ALA A 112 -5.08 -13.41 8.03
N PHE A 113 -4.54 -13.55 6.83
CA PHE A 113 -4.28 -12.42 5.94
C PHE A 113 -5.57 -11.70 5.54
N SER A 114 -6.61 -12.44 5.21
CA SER A 114 -7.89 -11.86 4.81
C SER A 114 -8.47 -10.99 5.93
N ILE A 115 -8.41 -11.45 7.16
CA ILE A 115 -8.88 -10.70 8.32
C ILE A 115 -8.07 -9.41 8.48
N LEU A 116 -6.75 -9.51 8.40
CA LEU A 116 -5.87 -8.35 8.53
C LEU A 116 -6.12 -7.34 7.41
N TYR A 117 -6.26 -7.80 6.17
CA TYR A 117 -6.46 -6.94 5.03
C TYR A 117 -7.80 -6.20 5.10
N ASP A 118 -8.85 -6.88 5.56
CA ASP A 118 -10.15 -6.24 5.73
C ASP A 118 -10.10 -5.13 6.78
N ARG A 119 -9.39 -5.36 7.88
CA ARG A 119 -9.18 -4.31 8.89
C ARG A 119 -8.39 -3.15 8.33
N LEU A 120 -7.33 -3.43 7.57
CA LEU A 120 -6.48 -2.41 6.96
C LEU A 120 -7.29 -1.55 6.01
N LYS A 121 -8.11 -2.15 5.16
CA LYS A 121 -8.98 -1.43 4.22
C LYS A 121 -9.98 -0.53 4.92
N ASN A 122 -10.53 -0.98 6.03
CA ASN A 122 -11.55 -0.23 6.74
C ASN A 122 -10.97 0.92 7.55
N LEU A 123 -9.72 0.82 8.00
CA LEU A 123 -9.15 1.76 8.94
C LEU A 123 -8.03 2.62 8.34
N SER A 124 -7.19 2.05 7.50
CA SER A 124 -5.94 2.72 7.13
C SER A 124 -5.61 2.74 5.65
N LEU A 125 -6.26 1.93 4.82
CA LEU A 125 -5.94 1.86 3.39
C LEU A 125 -7.22 2.01 2.58
N ILE A 126 -7.35 3.14 1.91
CA ILE A 126 -8.56 3.51 1.17
C ILE A 126 -8.22 3.67 -0.30
N HIS A 127 -8.94 2.95 -1.17
CA HIS A 127 -8.83 3.08 -2.62
C HIS A 127 -9.90 4.03 -3.15
N ILE A 128 -9.47 4.96 -4.00
CA ILE A 128 -10.35 5.92 -4.65
C ILE A 128 -10.33 5.67 -6.16
#